data_fa4f4bad2e3acb960848a91149d3dd52
#
_entry.id   fa4f4bad2e3acb960848a91149d3dd52
#
_cell.length_a   1.000
_cell.length_b   1.000
_cell.length_c   1.000
_cell.angle_alpha   90.00
_cell.angle_beta   90.00
_cell.angle_gamma   90.00
#
_symmetry.space_group_name_H-M   'P 1'
#
loop_
_entity.id
_entity.type
_entity.pdbx_description
1 polymer ?
#
loop_
_entity_poly.entity_id
_entity_poly.type
_entity_poly.pdbx_seq_one_letter_code
_entity_poly.pdbx_strand_id
1 'polypeptide(L)'
;GHQKVSSLRVDTIDIKFPRQIYPTFSVHKTGIPIGHYTEFSVKPSCGLAGPDGYIGNVDNPKYFMLPERMNAGMIWFNDGYVEYQTPNFINIDEHLEMLDLSMELGSEFPFSNNTWPSDITFSINGKEIGTWRSPGDFSDVRGKYTPDWVPDNVNQYGILKTLRITDHGTYLDGQPFTEVCLADLPVNKDVWTIRFEIKPDAKKSGGCTI
;
A
#
# COMPACT_ATOMS: atom_id res chain seq x y z
N GLY A 1 -14.85 -32.03 4.82
CA GLY A 1 -14.12 -32.94 5.73
C GLY A 1 -13.17 -33.81 4.94
N HIS A 2 -11.89 -33.82 5.32
CA HIS A 2 -10.86 -34.62 4.67
C HIS A 2 -11.06 -36.08 5.01
N GLN A 3 -11.40 -36.90 4.03
CA GLN A 3 -11.42 -38.38 4.21
C GLN A 3 -9.97 -38.89 4.08
N LYS A 4 -9.42 -39.36 5.18
CA LYS A 4 -8.18 -40.16 5.18
C LYS A 4 -8.57 -41.62 4.97
N VAL A 5 -8.07 -42.26 3.94
CA VAL A 5 -8.19 -43.68 3.73
C VAL A 5 -6.85 -44.33 4.06
N SER A 6 -6.86 -45.22 5.07
CA SER A 6 -5.69 -45.99 5.44
C SER A 6 -5.96 -47.48 5.22
N SER A 7 -5.02 -48.21 4.66
CA SER A 7 -5.03 -49.66 4.61
C SER A 7 -3.78 -50.20 5.32
N LEU A 8 -3.98 -51.16 6.22
CA LEU A 8 -2.91 -51.81 6.97
C LEU A 8 -2.59 -53.17 6.29
N ARG A 9 -1.32 -53.37 5.94
CA ARG A 9 -0.76 -54.67 5.54
C ARG A 9 0.16 -55.16 6.64
N VAL A 10 0.54 -56.46 6.62
CA VAL A 10 1.29 -57.10 7.70
C VAL A 10 2.63 -56.42 8.02
N ASP A 11 3.17 -55.70 7.05
CA ASP A 11 4.49 -55.07 7.11
C ASP A 11 4.51 -53.61 6.61
N THR A 12 3.35 -53.04 6.20
CA THR A 12 3.29 -51.72 5.57
C THR A 12 2.01 -51.00 5.89
N ILE A 13 2.08 -49.72 6.21
CA ILE A 13 0.93 -48.83 6.33
C ILE A 13 0.92 -47.92 5.09
N ASP A 14 -0.02 -48.12 4.19
CA ASP A 14 -0.27 -47.25 3.06
C ASP A 14 -1.28 -46.16 3.46
N ILE A 15 -0.82 -44.90 3.53
CA ILE A 15 -1.69 -43.75 3.76
C ILE A 15 -1.89 -43.03 2.43
N LYS A 16 -3.06 -43.14 1.84
CA LYS A 16 -3.43 -42.41 0.64
C LYS A 16 -4.17 -41.13 1.01
N PHE A 17 -3.64 -39.99 0.60
CA PHE A 17 -4.34 -38.70 0.66
C PHE A 17 -5.02 -38.49 -0.69
N PRO A 18 -6.34 -38.27 -0.74
CA PRO A 18 -6.99 -37.87 -1.98
C PRO A 18 -6.30 -36.61 -2.46
N ARG A 19 -5.92 -36.56 -3.76
CA ARG A 19 -5.45 -35.33 -4.37
C ARG A 19 -6.60 -34.33 -4.30
N GLN A 20 -6.45 -33.34 -3.45
CA GLN A 20 -7.29 -32.15 -3.52
C GLN A 20 -6.83 -31.36 -4.74
N ILE A 21 -7.69 -31.28 -5.75
CA ILE A 21 -7.47 -30.35 -6.86
C ILE A 21 -7.80 -28.98 -6.27
N TYR A 22 -6.79 -28.25 -5.85
CA TYR A 22 -6.96 -26.83 -5.54
C TYR A 22 -7.11 -26.10 -6.88
N PRO A 23 -8.04 -25.15 -6.99
CA PRO A 23 -8.07 -24.27 -8.13
C PRO A 23 -6.69 -23.61 -8.25
N THR A 24 -6.11 -23.69 -9.44
CA THR A 24 -4.85 -22.99 -9.76
C THR A 24 -5.20 -21.54 -10.01
N PHE A 25 -4.81 -20.66 -9.10
CA PHE A 25 -4.92 -19.21 -9.29
C PHE A 25 -3.71 -18.71 -10.08
N SER A 26 -3.93 -17.90 -11.09
CA SER A 26 -2.89 -17.05 -11.67
C SER A 26 -2.63 -15.89 -10.71
N VAL A 27 -1.37 -15.58 -10.43
CA VAL A 27 -0.99 -14.45 -9.58
C VAL A 27 -0.16 -13.48 -10.40
N HIS A 28 -0.70 -12.29 -10.63
CA HIS A 28 0.03 -11.17 -11.22
C HIS A 28 0.56 -10.29 -10.08
N LYS A 29 1.86 -10.05 -10.06
CA LYS A 29 2.50 -9.26 -9.02
C LYS A 29 3.33 -8.14 -9.64
N THR A 30 3.10 -6.91 -9.18
CA THR A 30 3.83 -5.73 -9.60
C THR A 30 4.34 -4.98 -8.38
N GLY A 31 5.63 -4.59 -8.39
CA GLY A 31 6.19 -3.63 -7.44
C GLY A 31 6.26 -2.26 -8.09
N ILE A 32 5.70 -1.25 -7.43
CA ILE A 32 5.75 0.14 -7.90
C ILE A 32 6.69 0.91 -6.98
N PRO A 33 7.85 1.40 -7.47
CA PRO A 33 8.74 2.23 -6.66
C PRO A 33 8.04 3.54 -6.24
N ILE A 34 8.34 4.01 -5.04
CA ILE A 34 7.65 5.15 -4.41
C ILE A 34 7.67 6.40 -5.28
N GLY A 35 8.78 6.70 -5.95
CA GLY A 35 8.92 7.86 -6.84
C GLY A 35 8.23 7.75 -8.20
N HIS A 36 7.60 6.61 -8.52
CA HIS A 36 6.98 6.33 -9.83
C HIS A 36 5.50 6.71 -9.90
N TYR A 37 5.05 7.64 -9.04
CA TYR A 37 3.71 8.22 -9.18
C TYR A 37 3.55 8.93 -10.53
N THR A 38 2.35 8.91 -11.05
CA THR A 38 2.01 9.47 -12.38
C THR A 38 1.24 10.78 -12.27
N GLU A 39 0.56 10.99 -11.14
CA GLU A 39 -0.17 12.23 -10.86
C GLU A 39 0.02 12.60 -9.38
N PHE A 40 0.00 13.88 -9.09
CA PHE A 40 0.08 14.39 -7.73
C PHE A 40 -0.52 15.80 -7.62
N SER A 41 -0.97 16.13 -6.43
CA SER A 41 -1.29 17.48 -6.01
C SER A 41 -0.99 17.57 -4.52
N VAL A 42 0.18 18.07 -4.17
CA VAL A 42 0.67 18.06 -2.77
C VAL A 42 0.88 19.48 -2.27
N LYS A 43 0.70 19.67 -0.97
CA LYS A 43 0.98 20.93 -0.28
C LYS A 43 2.03 20.74 0.80
N PRO A 44 2.81 21.78 1.13
CA PRO A 44 3.72 21.80 2.26
C PRO A 44 3.01 21.52 3.61
N SER A 45 3.71 20.87 4.54
CA SER A 45 5.05 20.29 4.40
C SER A 45 5.06 19.17 3.38
N CYS A 46 6.02 19.13 2.50
CA CYS A 46 6.13 18.08 1.50
C CYS A 46 7.58 17.93 1.00
N GLY A 47 7.92 16.74 0.55
CA GLY A 47 9.24 16.49 0.00
C GLY A 47 9.45 15.06 -0.47
N LEU A 48 10.65 14.82 -0.95
CA LEU A 48 11.13 13.58 -1.50
C LEU A 48 12.51 13.28 -0.91
N ALA A 49 12.75 12.06 -0.50
CA ALA A 49 14.07 11.61 -0.06
C ALA A 49 14.46 10.33 -0.81
N GLY A 50 15.73 10.26 -1.16
CA GLY A 50 16.37 9.10 -1.75
C GLY A 50 17.46 8.53 -0.85
N PRO A 51 18.23 7.55 -1.35
CA PRO A 51 19.28 6.91 -0.56
C PRO A 51 20.41 7.87 -0.15
N ASP A 52 20.66 8.92 -0.94
CA ASP A 52 21.82 9.82 -0.78
C ASP A 52 21.45 11.20 -0.24
N GLY A 53 20.16 11.50 -0.02
CA GLY A 53 19.72 12.81 0.45
C GLY A 53 18.32 13.19 -0.01
N TYR A 54 17.93 14.44 0.29
CA TYR A 54 16.70 15.02 -0.23
C TYR A 54 16.77 15.22 -1.74
N ILE A 55 15.64 14.97 -2.42
CA ILE A 55 15.50 15.24 -3.85
C ILE A 55 14.89 16.65 -4.00
N GLY A 56 15.72 17.61 -4.36
CA GLY A 56 15.34 19.01 -4.42
C GLY A 56 15.21 19.67 -3.04
N ASN A 57 14.43 20.73 -2.95
CA ASN A 57 14.17 21.44 -1.70
C ASN A 57 12.85 20.94 -1.08
N VAL A 58 12.86 20.74 0.23
CA VAL A 58 11.64 20.45 1.00
C VAL A 58 10.65 21.62 0.90
N ASP A 59 9.37 21.35 1.14
CA ASP A 59 8.27 22.30 1.12
C ASP A 59 8.03 23.01 -0.23
N ASN A 60 8.53 22.43 -1.31
CA ASN A 60 8.32 22.94 -2.64
C ASN A 60 7.76 21.87 -3.59
N PRO A 61 6.45 21.86 -3.84
CA PRO A 61 5.79 20.87 -4.70
C PRO A 61 6.37 20.76 -6.12
N LYS A 62 7.08 21.78 -6.63
CA LYS A 62 7.67 21.73 -7.96
C LYS A 62 8.70 20.60 -8.13
N TYR A 63 9.38 20.23 -7.05
CA TYR A 63 10.37 19.16 -7.08
C TYR A 63 9.77 17.76 -7.32
N PHE A 64 8.47 17.60 -7.09
CA PHE A 64 7.75 16.39 -7.45
C PHE A 64 7.69 16.14 -8.96
N MET A 65 8.03 17.13 -9.80
CA MET A 65 8.14 16.98 -11.27
C MET A 65 9.54 16.59 -11.74
N LEU A 66 10.56 16.64 -10.87
CA LEU A 66 11.92 16.33 -11.28
C LEU A 66 12.07 14.86 -11.71
N PRO A 67 12.87 14.56 -12.75
CA PRO A 67 13.17 13.17 -13.12
C PRO A 67 13.80 12.36 -11.99
N GLU A 68 14.61 13.00 -11.15
CA GLU A 68 15.29 12.40 -9.99
C GLU A 68 14.32 11.80 -8.97
N ARG A 69 13.04 12.20 -8.98
CA ARG A 69 11.99 11.61 -8.16
C ARG A 69 11.89 10.10 -8.29
N MET A 70 12.29 9.56 -9.45
CA MET A 70 12.30 8.11 -9.70
C MET A 70 13.22 7.34 -8.73
N ASN A 71 14.16 8.04 -8.08
CA ASN A 71 15.04 7.46 -7.05
C ASN A 71 14.49 7.65 -5.62
N ALA A 72 13.29 8.22 -5.47
CA ALA A 72 12.72 8.42 -4.14
C ALA A 72 12.41 7.07 -3.47
N GLY A 73 12.89 6.94 -2.23
CA GLY A 73 12.56 5.87 -1.31
C GLY A 73 11.56 6.30 -0.24
N MET A 74 11.27 7.60 -0.15
CA MET A 74 10.28 8.18 0.74
C MET A 74 9.66 9.43 0.11
N ILE A 75 8.37 9.59 0.29
CA ILE A 75 7.57 10.77 -0.10
C ILE A 75 6.74 11.19 1.10
N TRP A 76 6.64 12.48 1.33
CA TRP A 76 5.72 13.02 2.33
C TRP A 76 4.99 14.27 1.83
N PHE A 77 3.80 14.51 2.34
CA PHE A 77 3.00 15.70 2.06
C PHE A 77 1.95 15.91 3.16
N ASN A 78 1.67 17.17 3.48
CA ASN A 78 0.69 17.51 4.51
C ASN A 78 -0.77 17.41 4.02
N ASP A 79 -1.02 17.73 2.74
CA ASP A 79 -2.35 17.80 2.14
C ASP A 79 -2.28 17.46 0.66
N GLY A 80 -3.34 16.88 0.11
CA GLY A 80 -3.43 16.50 -1.29
C GLY A 80 -3.24 15.02 -1.52
N TYR A 81 -2.66 14.63 -2.65
CA TYR A 81 -2.56 13.23 -3.04
C TYR A 81 -1.34 12.93 -3.92
N VAL A 82 -1.00 11.65 -3.95
CA VAL A 82 -0.19 11.02 -5.00
C VAL A 82 -0.95 9.84 -5.59
N GLU A 83 -0.85 9.67 -6.92
CA GLU A 83 -1.50 8.59 -7.65
C GLU A 83 -0.48 7.82 -8.49
N TYR A 84 -0.56 6.51 -8.41
CA TYR A 84 0.27 5.56 -9.14
C TYR A 84 -0.56 4.89 -10.23
N GLN A 85 0.13 4.44 -11.28
CA GLN A 85 -0.47 3.64 -12.32
C GLN A 85 0.26 2.30 -12.45
N THR A 86 -0.50 1.24 -12.74
CA THR A 86 0.01 -0.08 -13.03
C THR A 86 -0.78 -0.71 -14.18
N PRO A 87 -0.11 -1.47 -15.08
CA PRO A 87 -0.82 -2.20 -16.12
C PRO A 87 -1.78 -3.22 -15.51
N ASN A 88 -2.91 -3.42 -16.17
CA ASN A 88 -3.81 -4.53 -15.90
C ASN A 88 -3.39 -5.73 -16.74
N PHE A 89 -2.91 -6.79 -16.08
CA PHE A 89 -2.51 -8.04 -16.74
C PHE A 89 -3.59 -9.13 -16.70
N ILE A 90 -4.80 -8.80 -16.22
CA ILE A 90 -5.92 -9.74 -16.16
C ILE A 90 -6.46 -9.90 -17.59
N ASN A 91 -6.47 -11.14 -18.08
CA ASN A 91 -7.03 -11.45 -19.39
C ASN A 91 -8.57 -11.41 -19.36
N ILE A 92 -9.19 -11.29 -20.53
CA ILE A 92 -10.64 -11.16 -20.67
C ILE A 92 -11.42 -12.37 -20.17
N ASP A 93 -10.79 -13.54 -20.15
CA ASP A 93 -11.33 -14.81 -19.65
C ASP A 93 -10.95 -15.13 -18.21
N GLU A 94 -10.18 -14.25 -17.56
CA GLU A 94 -9.82 -14.36 -16.16
C GLU A 94 -10.81 -13.60 -15.27
N HIS A 95 -11.14 -14.18 -14.13
CA HIS A 95 -11.92 -13.53 -13.07
C HIS A 95 -11.00 -13.11 -11.94
N LEU A 96 -11.13 -11.86 -11.50
CA LEU A 96 -10.38 -11.35 -10.37
C LEU A 96 -11.02 -11.83 -9.07
N GLU A 97 -10.33 -12.70 -8.33
CA GLU A 97 -10.78 -13.24 -7.05
C GLU A 97 -10.35 -12.35 -5.86
N MET A 98 -9.23 -11.65 -6.02
CA MET A 98 -8.64 -10.89 -4.94
C MET A 98 -7.64 -9.86 -5.46
N LEU A 99 -7.68 -8.67 -4.89
CA LEU A 99 -6.67 -7.63 -5.10
C LEU A 99 -6.00 -7.31 -3.76
N ASP A 100 -4.68 -7.50 -3.71
CA ASP A 100 -3.86 -7.13 -2.54
C ASP A 100 -2.97 -5.94 -2.88
N LEU A 101 -2.95 -4.95 -1.98
CA LEU A 101 -2.05 -3.82 -2.01
C LEU A 101 -1.29 -3.74 -0.68
N SER A 102 0.04 -3.84 -0.75
CA SER A 102 0.90 -3.76 0.43
C SER A 102 1.75 -2.49 0.35
N MET A 103 1.74 -1.69 1.40
CA MET A 103 2.42 -0.40 1.48
C MET A 103 2.84 -0.08 2.92
N GLU A 104 3.91 0.68 3.05
CA GLU A 104 4.32 1.26 4.33
C GLU A 104 3.86 2.72 4.38
N LEU A 105 3.12 3.09 5.43
CA LEU A 105 2.48 4.40 5.56
C LEU A 105 2.67 4.97 6.97
N GLY A 106 2.83 6.29 7.03
CA GLY A 106 2.83 7.06 8.26
C GLY A 106 2.06 8.37 8.10
N SER A 107 1.87 9.07 9.21
CA SER A 107 1.55 10.50 9.18
C SER A 107 2.80 11.29 8.77
N GLU A 108 2.66 12.60 8.61
CA GLU A 108 3.76 13.52 8.37
C GLU A 108 3.77 14.58 9.45
N PHE A 109 4.93 14.79 10.09
CA PHE A 109 5.21 15.84 11.04
C PHE A 109 6.64 16.39 10.80
N PRO A 110 6.91 17.69 10.99
CA PRO A 110 8.18 18.32 10.59
C PRO A 110 9.47 17.69 11.12
N PHE A 111 9.39 16.89 12.17
CA PHE A 111 10.48 16.04 12.68
C PHE A 111 9.96 14.62 12.87
N SER A 112 9.23 14.38 13.94
CA SER A 112 8.47 13.16 14.20
C SER A 112 7.53 13.38 15.39
N ASN A 113 6.41 12.67 15.42
CA ASN A 113 5.48 12.66 16.54
C ASN A 113 4.66 11.37 16.53
N ASN A 114 4.97 10.44 17.43
CA ASN A 114 4.32 9.14 17.52
C ASN A 114 2.80 9.21 17.78
N THR A 115 2.28 10.39 18.18
CA THR A 115 0.86 10.63 18.46
C THR A 115 0.28 11.73 17.56
N TRP A 116 0.59 11.68 16.26
CA TRP A 116 0.14 12.63 15.25
C TRP A 116 -0.78 11.96 14.24
N PRO A 117 -2.09 11.79 14.56
CA PRO A 117 -2.98 11.01 13.70
C PRO A 117 -3.30 11.71 12.38
N SER A 118 -3.39 10.89 11.31
CA SER A 118 -3.78 11.33 9.99
C SER A 118 -4.75 10.37 9.31
N ASP A 119 -5.79 10.90 8.70
CA ASP A 119 -6.77 10.14 7.94
C ASP A 119 -6.32 10.02 6.47
N ILE A 120 -5.72 8.88 6.12
CA ILE A 120 -5.22 8.57 4.78
C ILE A 120 -6.29 7.79 4.02
N THR A 121 -6.78 8.34 2.92
CA THR A 121 -7.82 7.73 2.08
C THR A 121 -7.19 6.99 0.91
N PHE A 122 -7.67 5.77 0.67
CA PHE A 122 -7.29 4.93 -0.47
C PHE A 122 -8.36 4.99 -1.55
N SER A 123 -7.93 5.14 -2.82
CA SER A 123 -8.81 4.99 -3.97
C SER A 123 -8.17 4.12 -5.04
N ILE A 124 -8.96 3.30 -5.71
CA ILE A 124 -8.54 2.46 -6.83
C ILE A 124 -9.45 2.73 -8.02
N ASN A 125 -8.85 3.05 -9.18
CA ASN A 125 -9.58 3.41 -10.40
C ASN A 125 -10.61 4.53 -10.21
N GLY A 126 -10.35 5.45 -9.28
CA GLY A 126 -11.24 6.55 -8.92
C GLY A 126 -12.37 6.16 -7.95
N LYS A 127 -12.48 4.88 -7.56
CA LYS A 127 -13.40 4.44 -6.51
C LYS A 127 -12.70 4.56 -5.15
N GLU A 128 -13.29 5.32 -4.24
CA GLU A 128 -12.84 5.36 -2.85
C GLU A 128 -13.07 4.00 -2.18
N ILE A 129 -12.03 3.48 -1.56
CA ILE A 129 -12.04 2.20 -0.85
C ILE A 129 -12.30 2.40 0.63
N GLY A 130 -11.67 3.40 1.22
CA GLY A 130 -11.83 3.73 2.63
C GLY A 130 -10.71 4.59 3.15
N THR A 131 -10.81 4.99 4.42
CA THR A 131 -9.85 5.86 5.10
C THR A 131 -9.27 5.16 6.31
N TRP A 132 -7.96 5.00 6.32
CA TRP A 132 -7.22 4.50 7.47
C TRP A 132 -6.65 5.66 8.28
N ARG A 133 -6.79 5.57 9.60
CA ARG A 133 -6.18 6.53 10.50
C ARG A 133 -4.80 6.08 10.93
N SER A 134 -3.77 6.71 10.36
CA SER A 134 -2.40 6.57 10.86
C SER A 134 -2.31 7.14 12.27
N PRO A 135 -1.66 6.45 13.22
CA PRO A 135 -1.53 6.97 14.59
C PRO A 135 -0.45 8.02 14.75
N GLY A 136 0.54 8.07 13.86
CA GLY A 136 1.67 8.98 14.04
C GLY A 136 2.73 8.92 12.95
N ASP A 137 3.78 9.68 13.19
CA ASP A 137 5.04 9.78 12.48
C ASP A 137 6.17 9.33 13.41
N PHE A 138 6.90 8.27 13.06
CA PHE A 138 7.69 7.52 14.02
C PHE A 138 9.20 7.73 13.90
N SER A 139 9.86 8.03 15.06
CA SER A 139 11.32 8.04 15.20
C SER A 139 11.82 7.47 16.53
N ASP A 140 11.00 6.70 17.23
CA ASP A 140 11.34 6.09 18.52
C ASP A 140 12.42 5.00 18.39
N VAL A 141 12.55 4.39 17.21
CA VAL A 141 13.64 3.48 16.88
C VAL A 141 14.15 3.78 15.46
N ARG A 142 15.42 3.48 15.21
CA ARG A 142 16.01 3.60 13.87
C ARG A 142 15.33 2.63 12.89
N GLY A 143 14.84 3.16 11.76
CA GLY A 143 14.27 2.35 10.70
C GLY A 143 15.30 1.43 10.04
N LYS A 144 14.91 0.19 9.75
CA LYS A 144 15.81 -0.81 9.18
C LYS A 144 16.38 -0.41 7.81
N TYR A 145 15.61 0.32 7.03
CA TYR A 145 15.96 0.73 5.66
C TYR A 145 16.19 2.24 5.54
N THR A 146 16.12 2.97 6.65
CA THR A 146 16.36 4.41 6.69
C THR A 146 17.84 4.69 6.42
N PRO A 147 18.17 5.50 5.39
CA PRO A 147 19.54 5.85 5.04
C PRO A 147 20.30 6.51 6.19
N ASP A 148 21.61 6.29 6.30
CA ASP A 148 22.46 6.80 7.39
C ASP A 148 22.47 8.33 7.50
N TRP A 149 22.21 9.04 6.39
CA TRP A 149 22.17 10.49 6.36
C TRP A 149 20.92 11.10 7.05
N VAL A 150 19.85 10.32 7.24
CA VAL A 150 18.62 10.78 7.89
C VAL A 150 18.87 10.92 9.39
N PRO A 151 18.61 12.09 10.01
CA PRO A 151 18.74 12.28 11.45
C PRO A 151 17.79 11.40 12.25
N ASP A 152 18.20 10.98 13.45
CA ASP A 152 17.40 10.08 14.30
C ASP A 152 16.07 10.68 14.79
N ASN A 153 15.96 12.01 14.79
CA ASN A 153 14.75 12.73 15.22
C ASN A 153 13.76 13.05 14.09
N VAL A 154 14.01 12.53 12.89
CA VAL A 154 13.13 12.65 11.72
C VAL A 154 12.49 11.29 11.49
N ASN A 155 11.38 11.23 10.75
CA ASN A 155 10.69 10.00 10.38
C ASN A 155 11.65 8.86 10.04
N GLN A 156 11.50 7.72 10.70
CA GLN A 156 12.36 6.56 10.55
C GLN A 156 11.65 5.39 9.87
N TYR A 157 10.35 5.28 10.02
CA TYR A 157 9.57 4.18 9.47
C TYR A 157 8.08 4.49 9.48
N GLY A 158 7.35 3.79 8.64
CA GLY A 158 5.89 3.74 8.63
C GLY A 158 5.35 2.43 9.18
N ILE A 159 4.06 2.25 9.10
CA ILE A 159 3.37 1.01 9.44
C ILE A 159 3.05 0.26 8.15
N LEU A 160 3.54 -0.96 8.04
CA LEU A 160 3.19 -1.83 6.93
C LEU A 160 1.70 -2.15 6.97
N LYS A 161 1.00 -1.85 5.87
CA LYS A 161 -0.42 -2.09 5.68
C LYS A 161 -0.64 -3.03 4.52
N THR A 162 -1.60 -3.93 4.67
CA THR A 162 -2.10 -4.78 3.58
C THR A 162 -3.59 -4.53 3.42
N LEU A 163 -3.94 -3.89 2.31
CA LEU A 163 -5.32 -3.68 1.88
C LEU A 163 -5.70 -4.82 0.95
N ARG A 164 -6.74 -5.58 1.31
CA ARG A 164 -7.26 -6.70 0.53
C ARG A 164 -8.69 -6.43 0.12
N ILE A 165 -8.99 -6.53 -1.16
CA ILE A 165 -10.34 -6.40 -1.70
C ILE A 165 -10.75 -7.73 -2.30
N THR A 166 -11.93 -8.20 -1.94
CA THR A 166 -12.53 -9.46 -2.39
C THR A 166 -13.97 -9.23 -2.83
N ASP A 167 -14.66 -10.25 -3.28
CA ASP A 167 -16.11 -10.20 -3.56
C ASP A 167 -16.98 -9.97 -2.31
N HIS A 168 -16.39 -10.14 -1.11
CA HIS A 168 -17.12 -10.03 0.16
C HIS A 168 -16.85 -8.71 0.91
N GLY A 169 -16.04 -7.82 0.34
CA GLY A 169 -15.65 -6.55 0.96
C GLY A 169 -14.15 -6.34 1.02
N THR A 170 -13.78 -5.27 1.69
CA THR A 170 -12.39 -4.84 1.86
C THR A 170 -11.91 -5.09 3.29
N TYR A 171 -10.68 -5.54 3.40
CA TYR A 171 -9.99 -5.86 4.65
C TYR A 171 -8.68 -5.07 4.73
N LEU A 172 -8.35 -4.59 5.92
CA LEU A 172 -7.06 -3.97 6.23
C LEU A 172 -6.36 -4.81 7.29
N ASP A 173 -5.16 -5.33 6.98
CA ASP A 173 -4.41 -6.26 7.83
C ASP A 173 -5.25 -7.47 8.29
N GLY A 174 -6.13 -7.96 7.41
CA GLY A 174 -7.01 -9.09 7.69
C GLY A 174 -8.25 -8.76 8.53
N GLN A 175 -8.44 -7.53 8.97
CA GLN A 175 -9.64 -7.09 9.68
C GLN A 175 -10.64 -6.43 8.71
N PRO A 176 -11.96 -6.64 8.87
CA PRO A 176 -12.96 -5.94 8.06
C PRO A 176 -12.75 -4.43 8.10
N PHE A 177 -12.76 -3.81 6.93
CA PHE A 177 -12.46 -2.38 6.78
C PHE A 177 -13.62 -1.60 6.17
N THR A 178 -14.09 -1.99 4.98
CA THR A 178 -15.27 -1.40 4.33
C THR A 178 -16.06 -2.45 3.56
N GLU A 179 -17.32 -2.12 3.20
CA GLU A 179 -18.19 -2.95 2.38
C GLU A 179 -17.82 -2.93 0.88
N VAL A 180 -16.88 -2.07 0.45
CA VAL A 180 -16.45 -1.99 -0.95
C VAL A 180 -15.84 -3.31 -1.37
N CYS A 181 -16.35 -3.89 -2.46
CA CYS A 181 -15.92 -5.19 -2.96
C CYS A 181 -15.41 -5.08 -4.42
N LEU A 182 -14.90 -6.17 -4.98
CA LEU A 182 -14.37 -6.20 -6.35
C LEU A 182 -15.42 -5.78 -7.39
N ALA A 183 -16.69 -6.10 -7.18
CA ALA A 183 -17.77 -5.71 -8.08
C ALA A 183 -18.00 -4.19 -8.16
N ASP A 184 -17.58 -3.43 -7.13
CA ASP A 184 -17.67 -1.97 -7.11
C ASP A 184 -16.53 -1.30 -7.88
N LEU A 185 -15.49 -2.05 -8.23
CA LEU A 185 -14.31 -1.52 -8.90
C LEU A 185 -14.47 -1.56 -10.43
N PRO A 186 -14.12 -0.49 -11.15
CA PRO A 186 -14.03 -0.51 -12.60
C PRO A 186 -12.78 -1.28 -13.05
N VAL A 187 -12.82 -2.62 -12.95
CA VAL A 187 -11.67 -3.51 -13.20
C VAL A 187 -11.33 -3.68 -14.69
N ASN A 188 -12.24 -3.33 -15.61
CA ASN A 188 -12.06 -3.50 -17.06
C ASN A 188 -11.26 -2.36 -17.71
N LYS A 189 -10.27 -1.81 -17.01
CA LYS A 189 -9.37 -0.77 -17.53
C LYS A 189 -8.02 -1.40 -17.85
N ASP A 190 -7.38 -0.96 -18.94
CA ASP A 190 -6.04 -1.40 -19.33
C ASP A 190 -4.97 -0.96 -18.30
N VAL A 191 -5.24 0.15 -17.63
CA VAL A 191 -4.38 0.72 -16.60
C VAL A 191 -5.19 0.96 -15.34
N TRP A 192 -4.66 0.50 -14.22
CA TRP A 192 -5.24 0.76 -12.92
C TRP A 192 -4.56 1.93 -12.25
N THR A 193 -5.35 2.74 -11.51
CA THR A 193 -4.84 3.84 -10.69
C THR A 193 -4.98 3.49 -9.21
N ILE A 194 -3.99 3.87 -8.42
CA ILE A 194 -3.95 3.70 -6.97
C ILE A 194 -3.59 5.05 -6.37
N ARG A 195 -4.48 5.62 -5.56
CA ARG A 195 -4.31 6.95 -4.96
C ARG A 195 -4.28 6.87 -3.45
N PHE A 196 -3.35 7.63 -2.88
CA PHE A 196 -3.24 7.95 -1.46
C PHE A 196 -3.50 9.44 -1.29
N GLU A 197 -4.45 9.80 -0.43
CA GLU A 197 -4.97 11.16 -0.33
C GLU A 197 -5.23 11.57 1.11
N ILE A 198 -4.84 12.79 1.45
CA ILE A 198 -5.36 13.52 2.60
C ILE A 198 -6.48 14.43 2.09
N LYS A 199 -7.71 14.03 2.35
CA LYS A 199 -8.89 14.75 1.85
C LYS A 199 -9.07 16.09 2.55
N PRO A 200 -9.63 17.11 1.86
CA PRO A 200 -9.89 18.42 2.47
C PRO A 200 -10.83 18.39 3.69
N ASP A 201 -11.67 17.38 3.78
CA ASP A 201 -12.62 17.15 4.86
C ASP A 201 -12.16 16.10 5.88
N ALA A 202 -10.90 15.68 5.82
CA ALA A 202 -10.31 14.75 6.78
C ALA A 202 -10.44 15.27 8.22
N LYS A 203 -10.92 14.40 9.12
CA LYS A 203 -11.07 14.76 10.54
C LYS A 203 -9.73 14.94 11.23
N LYS A 204 -8.71 14.24 10.73
CA LYS A 204 -7.31 14.34 11.15
C LYS A 204 -6.46 14.51 9.89
N SER A 205 -5.88 15.68 9.73
CA SER A 205 -5.04 16.05 8.60
C SER A 205 -3.57 16.14 9.04
N GLY A 206 -3.04 15.03 9.51
CA GLY A 206 -1.64 14.92 9.94
C GLY A 206 -0.69 14.53 8.81
N GLY A 207 -1.05 14.79 7.55
CA GLY A 207 -0.25 14.46 6.38
C GLY A 207 -0.12 12.96 6.09
N CYS A 208 0.69 12.65 5.09
CA CYS A 208 0.98 11.29 4.66
C CYS A 208 2.46 11.14 4.35
N THR A 209 3.07 10.07 4.84
CA THR A 209 4.38 9.57 4.44
C THR A 209 4.22 8.17 3.84
N ILE A 210 4.85 7.95 2.68
CA ILE A 210 4.89 6.68 1.94
C ILE A 210 6.34 6.26 1.76
#